data_34854ca430d5a0400e9f673a8668cb69
#
_entry.id   34854ca430d5a0400e9f673a8668cb69
#
_cell.length_a   1.000
_cell.length_b   1.000
_cell.length_c   1.000
_cell.angle_alpha   90.00
_cell.angle_beta   90.00
_cell.angle_gamma   90.00
#
_symmetry.space_group_name_H-M   'P 1'
#
loop_
_entity.id
_entity.type
_entity.pdbx_description
1 polymer ?
#
loop_
_entity_poly.entity_id
_entity_poly.type
_entity_poly.pdbx_seq_one_letter_code
_entity_poly.pdbx_strand_id
1 'polypeptide(L)'
;MRKQLLACTSTLLMAVSSFTATAQTIDLKDYLPEVHGTIRGKYEYQTTNDEQRFQVRNARISFSGNVHPKVRYKAEIDLCDEGEMKMLDAYVCVTPFQNWEVTIGQKRVPFTIDAHRSPHQQYFANRSFIAKQMGSLRDAGATVKYKQKEGFPFDIEAGLFSGSGLTEQKGWH
;
A
#
# COMPACT_ATOMS: atom_id res chain seq x y z
N MET A 1 17.00 -60.72 4.87
CA MET A 1 16.28 -59.51 4.51
C MET A 1 16.01 -58.52 5.65
N ARG A 2 16.33 -58.81 6.90
CA ARG A 2 16.08 -57.91 8.05
C ARG A 2 17.23 -56.94 8.41
N LYS A 3 18.44 -57.13 7.85
CA LYS A 3 19.64 -56.33 8.17
C LYS A 3 19.87 -55.13 7.25
N GLN A 4 19.17 -55.03 6.12
CA GLN A 4 19.29 -53.85 5.22
C GLN A 4 18.31 -52.74 5.51
N LEU A 5 17.24 -52.98 6.25
CA LEU A 5 16.28 -51.97 6.64
C LEU A 5 16.76 -51.06 7.79
N LEU A 6 17.73 -51.50 8.58
CA LEU A 6 18.28 -50.73 9.71
C LEU A 6 19.38 -49.75 9.28
N ALA A 7 19.97 -49.93 8.09
CA ALA A 7 20.98 -49.01 7.56
C ALA A 7 20.38 -47.77 6.85
N CYS A 8 19.16 -47.86 6.34
CA CYS A 8 18.49 -46.73 5.68
C CYS A 8 17.87 -45.72 6.67
N THR A 9 17.55 -46.16 7.88
CA THR A 9 16.92 -45.25 8.87
C THR A 9 17.94 -44.40 9.64
N SER A 10 19.20 -44.87 9.73
CA SER A 10 20.27 -44.10 10.40
C SER A 10 20.86 -42.98 9.53
N THR A 11 20.80 -43.09 8.20
CA THR A 11 21.26 -42.04 7.26
C THR A 11 20.29 -40.89 7.11
N LEU A 12 19.00 -41.10 7.36
CA LEU A 12 17.99 -40.04 7.26
C LEU A 12 17.97 -39.13 8.50
N LEU A 13 18.52 -39.62 9.63
CA LEU A 13 18.51 -38.83 10.88
C LEU A 13 19.68 -37.85 11.01
N MET A 14 20.73 -37.99 10.19
CA MET A 14 21.88 -37.07 10.21
C MET A 14 21.81 -35.89 9.24
N ALA A 15 20.79 -35.81 8.40
CA ALA A 15 20.61 -34.70 7.44
C ALA A 15 19.85 -33.50 8.03
N VAL A 16 19.40 -33.55 9.27
CA VAL A 16 18.56 -32.47 9.87
C VAL A 16 19.34 -31.53 10.79
N SER A 17 20.62 -31.78 11.05
CA SER A 17 21.38 -31.07 12.10
C SER A 17 22.29 -29.92 11.64
N SER A 18 22.08 -29.35 10.46
CA SER A 18 22.88 -28.18 10.04
C SER A 18 22.03 -27.02 9.51
N PHE A 19 20.85 -26.77 10.13
CA PHE A 19 20.27 -25.44 10.06
C PHE A 19 20.99 -24.58 11.13
N THR A 20 22.15 -24.07 10.78
CA THR A 20 22.73 -22.93 11.51
C THR A 20 21.77 -21.75 11.30
N ALA A 21 20.90 -21.51 12.25
CA ALA A 21 20.18 -20.26 12.34
C ALA A 21 21.24 -19.17 12.56
N THR A 22 21.65 -18.52 11.49
CA THR A 22 22.37 -17.26 11.56
C THR A 22 21.38 -16.29 12.20
N ALA A 23 21.53 -16.03 13.49
CA ALA A 23 20.80 -14.96 14.15
C ALA A 23 21.29 -13.66 13.51
N GLN A 24 20.57 -13.17 12.51
CA GLN A 24 20.72 -11.80 12.05
C GLN A 24 20.30 -10.94 13.22
N THR A 25 21.21 -10.10 13.70
CA THR A 25 20.88 -9.01 14.62
C THR A 25 19.90 -8.10 13.89
N ILE A 26 18.61 -8.31 14.17
CA ILE A 26 17.53 -7.49 13.65
C ILE A 26 17.60 -6.19 14.47
N ASP A 27 17.96 -5.10 13.82
CA ASP A 27 17.81 -3.78 14.42
C ASP A 27 16.30 -3.49 14.48
N LEU A 28 15.75 -3.49 15.69
CA LEU A 28 14.31 -3.24 15.92
C LEU A 28 13.86 -1.90 15.32
N LYS A 29 14.79 -0.98 15.13
CA LYS A 29 14.52 0.35 14.60
C LYS A 29 13.98 0.32 13.17
N ASP A 30 14.39 -0.64 12.36
CA ASP A 30 13.96 -0.80 10.96
C ASP A 30 12.52 -1.34 10.82
N TYR A 31 11.97 -1.87 11.92
CA TYR A 31 10.64 -2.50 11.95
C TYR A 31 9.60 -1.67 12.74
N LEU A 32 10.02 -0.55 13.33
CA LEU A 32 9.06 0.35 13.98
C LEU A 32 8.16 1.00 12.94
N PRO A 33 6.84 1.05 13.17
CA PRO A 33 5.93 1.71 12.27
C PRO A 33 6.16 3.23 12.26
N GLU A 34 6.24 3.80 11.07
CA GLU A 34 6.19 5.24 10.87
C GLU A 34 4.73 5.69 10.89
N VAL A 35 4.43 6.69 11.70
CA VAL A 35 3.10 7.26 11.83
C VAL A 35 3.09 8.67 11.25
N HIS A 36 2.22 8.92 10.28
CA HIS A 36 2.03 10.24 9.68
C HIS A 36 0.59 10.70 9.87
N GLY A 37 0.41 11.97 10.20
CA GLY A 37 -0.89 12.60 10.34
C GLY A 37 -1.02 13.83 9.45
N THR A 38 -2.20 14.08 8.89
CA THR A 38 -2.50 15.27 8.11
C THR A 38 -3.91 15.75 8.41
N ILE A 39 -4.04 17.00 8.86
CA ILE A 39 -5.34 17.66 9.07
C ILE A 39 -5.45 18.83 8.11
N ARG A 40 -6.58 18.92 7.41
CA ARG A 40 -6.89 20.03 6.49
C ARG A 40 -8.26 20.59 6.81
N GLY A 41 -8.27 21.88 7.17
CA GLY A 41 -9.49 22.67 7.21
C GLY A 41 -9.68 23.44 5.90
N LYS A 42 -10.89 23.77 5.54
CA LYS A 42 -11.23 24.72 4.47
C LYS A 42 -12.33 25.65 4.92
N TYR A 43 -12.29 26.86 4.38
CA TYR A 43 -13.36 27.82 4.40
C TYR A 43 -13.83 28.05 2.96
N GLU A 44 -15.11 28.02 2.74
CA GLU A 44 -15.74 28.28 1.44
C GLU A 44 -16.76 29.40 1.59
N TYR A 45 -16.74 30.31 0.65
CA TYR A 45 -17.74 31.37 0.50
C TYR A 45 -18.35 31.28 -0.90
N GLN A 46 -19.66 31.16 -0.96
CA GLN A 46 -20.43 31.10 -2.21
C GLN A 46 -21.07 32.44 -2.50
N THR A 47 -20.54 33.12 -3.50
CA THR A 47 -20.99 34.47 -3.87
C THR A 47 -22.42 34.53 -4.44
N THR A 48 -22.92 33.41 -4.96
CA THR A 48 -24.27 33.38 -5.59
C THR A 48 -25.40 33.45 -4.55
N ASN A 49 -25.21 32.78 -3.41
CA ASN A 49 -26.24 32.70 -2.36
C ASN A 49 -25.80 33.40 -1.08
N ASP A 50 -24.62 34.04 -1.05
CA ASP A 50 -24.05 34.68 0.13
C ASP A 50 -23.89 33.73 1.33
N GLU A 51 -23.56 32.48 1.04
CA GLU A 51 -23.39 31.42 2.03
C GLU A 51 -21.92 31.17 2.34
N GLN A 52 -21.65 30.88 3.60
CA GLN A 52 -20.29 30.58 4.05
C GLN A 52 -20.27 29.32 4.91
N ARG A 53 -19.20 28.56 4.81
CA ARG A 53 -19.00 27.39 5.68
C ARG A 53 -17.54 27.11 6.02
N PHE A 54 -17.34 26.69 7.26
CA PHE A 54 -16.09 26.04 7.70
C PHE A 54 -16.26 24.53 7.65
N GLN A 55 -15.25 23.83 7.18
CA GLN A 55 -15.28 22.38 7.08
C GLN A 55 -13.92 21.78 7.35
N VAL A 56 -13.88 20.68 8.11
CA VAL A 56 -12.71 19.80 8.12
C VAL A 56 -12.76 18.95 6.87
N ARG A 57 -11.84 19.17 5.95
CA ARG A 57 -11.84 18.48 4.67
C ARG A 57 -11.28 17.07 4.79
N ASN A 58 -10.16 16.91 5.50
CA ASN A 58 -9.50 15.63 5.71
C ASN A 58 -8.83 15.61 7.08
N ALA A 59 -8.89 14.47 7.74
CA ALA A 59 -8.14 14.16 8.93
C ALA A 59 -7.55 12.75 8.75
N ARG A 60 -6.33 12.65 8.23
CA ARG A 60 -5.71 11.38 7.83
C ARG A 60 -4.67 10.92 8.81
N ILE A 61 -4.67 9.63 9.08
CA ILE A 61 -3.60 8.94 9.79
C ILE A 61 -3.12 7.80 8.90
N SER A 62 -1.81 7.68 8.74
CA SER A 62 -1.19 6.56 8.03
C SER A 62 -0.12 5.90 8.88
N PHE A 63 -0.07 4.59 8.77
CA PHE A 63 0.94 3.72 9.36
C PHE A 63 1.66 3.03 8.20
N SER A 64 2.98 3.11 8.20
CA SER A 64 3.81 2.40 7.24
C SER A 64 5.03 1.80 7.92
N GLY A 65 5.51 0.69 7.40
CA GLY A 65 6.69 0.04 7.98
C GLY A 65 7.08 -1.21 7.23
N ASN A 66 8.14 -1.83 7.73
CA ASN A 66 8.66 -3.08 7.21
C ASN A 66 8.35 -4.21 8.21
N VAL A 67 7.81 -5.33 7.74
CA VAL A 67 7.71 -6.57 8.52
C VAL A 67 8.94 -7.44 8.27
N HIS A 68 9.56 -7.26 7.11
CA HIS A 68 10.76 -7.96 6.67
C HIS A 68 11.51 -7.05 5.69
N PRO A 69 12.83 -7.18 5.48
CA PRO A 69 13.58 -6.36 4.52
C PRO A 69 13.00 -6.33 3.10
N LYS A 70 12.23 -7.36 2.73
CA LYS A 70 11.54 -7.47 1.44
C LYS A 70 10.04 -7.28 1.52
N VAL A 71 9.46 -7.00 2.70
CA VAL A 71 8.01 -6.90 2.91
C VAL A 71 7.68 -5.61 3.63
N ARG A 72 6.96 -4.73 2.94
CA ARG A 72 6.48 -3.45 3.46
C ARG A 72 4.96 -3.47 3.56
N TYR A 73 4.41 -2.71 4.47
CA TYR A 73 2.97 -2.50 4.59
C TYR A 73 2.65 -1.02 4.70
N LYS A 74 1.43 -0.68 4.32
CA LYS A 74 0.84 0.64 4.55
C LYS A 74 -0.63 0.50 4.87
N ALA A 75 -1.08 1.25 5.89
CA ALA A 75 -2.48 1.46 6.19
C ALA A 75 -2.72 2.97 6.31
N GLU A 76 -3.76 3.50 5.65
CA GLU A 76 -4.12 4.92 5.70
C GLU A 76 -5.64 5.04 5.86
N ILE A 77 -6.05 5.78 6.87
CA ILE A 77 -7.46 6.04 7.20
C ILE A 77 -7.69 7.54 7.12
N ASP A 78 -8.76 7.96 6.48
CA ASP A 78 -9.30 9.31 6.58
C ASP A 78 -10.45 9.29 7.59
N LEU A 79 -10.23 9.91 8.73
CA LEU A 79 -11.21 10.00 9.82
C LEU A 79 -12.31 11.02 9.49
N CYS A 80 -12.06 11.91 8.54
CA CYS A 80 -13.01 12.92 8.13
C CYS A 80 -12.76 13.32 6.67
N ASP A 81 -13.37 12.60 5.73
CA ASP A 81 -13.44 13.00 4.32
C ASP A 81 -14.82 13.61 4.07
N GLU A 82 -14.91 14.94 4.26
CA GLU A 82 -16.15 15.70 4.17
C GLU A 82 -17.26 15.21 5.13
N GLY A 83 -16.87 14.67 6.30
CA GLY A 83 -17.78 14.16 7.33
C GLY A 83 -17.88 12.64 7.41
N GLU A 84 -17.25 11.90 6.49
CA GLU A 84 -17.27 10.45 6.47
C GLU A 84 -15.89 9.84 6.78
N MET A 85 -15.90 8.72 7.49
CA MET A 85 -14.69 7.93 7.73
C MET A 85 -14.49 6.93 6.60
N LYS A 86 -13.27 6.90 6.03
CA LYS A 86 -12.93 6.01 4.91
C LYS A 86 -11.57 5.35 5.10
N MET A 87 -11.51 4.03 4.90
CA MET A 87 -10.24 3.34 4.73
C MET A 87 -9.70 3.70 3.33
N LEU A 88 -8.54 4.32 3.26
CA LEU A 88 -7.96 4.75 2.00
C LEU A 88 -7.03 3.68 1.43
N ASP A 89 -5.93 3.42 2.09
CA ASP A 89 -4.93 2.45 1.64
C ASP A 89 -4.78 1.36 2.71
N ALA A 90 -4.74 0.11 2.30
CA ALA A 90 -4.47 -1.05 3.14
C ALA A 90 -3.83 -2.13 2.27
N TYR A 91 -2.50 -2.14 2.19
CA TYR A 91 -1.79 -3.06 1.31
C TYR A 91 -0.48 -3.54 1.88
N VAL A 92 -0.03 -4.67 1.36
CA VAL A 92 1.30 -5.24 1.58
C VAL A 92 2.04 -5.25 0.25
N CYS A 93 3.30 -4.84 0.27
CA CYS A 93 4.20 -4.83 -0.87
C CYS A 93 5.38 -5.76 -0.60
N VAL A 94 5.60 -6.70 -1.48
CA VAL A 94 6.70 -7.65 -1.44
C VAL A 94 7.67 -7.37 -2.58
N THR A 95 8.97 -7.36 -2.29
CA THR A 95 10.04 -7.21 -3.28
C THR A 95 10.76 -8.56 -3.45
N PRO A 96 10.23 -9.47 -4.28
CA PRO A 96 10.79 -10.82 -4.42
C PRO A 96 12.19 -10.80 -5.05
N PHE A 97 12.37 -9.97 -6.06
CA PHE A 97 13.62 -9.79 -6.81
C PHE A 97 14.00 -8.32 -6.88
N GLN A 98 15.25 -8.05 -7.22
CA GLN A 98 15.72 -6.69 -7.48
C GLN A 98 14.86 -6.07 -8.60
N ASN A 99 14.43 -4.82 -8.40
CA ASN A 99 13.59 -4.05 -9.33
C ASN A 99 12.12 -4.51 -9.46
N TRP A 100 11.68 -5.60 -8.83
CA TRP A 100 10.31 -6.07 -8.89
C TRP A 100 9.59 -5.83 -7.57
N GLU A 101 8.39 -5.26 -7.64
CA GLU A 101 7.50 -5.06 -6.50
C GLU A 101 6.14 -5.69 -6.81
N VAL A 102 5.64 -6.52 -5.92
CA VAL A 102 4.30 -7.11 -5.96
C VAL A 102 3.51 -6.51 -4.81
N THR A 103 2.40 -5.86 -5.09
CA THR A 103 1.55 -5.24 -4.08
C THR A 103 0.18 -5.89 -4.11
N ILE A 104 -0.35 -6.25 -2.93
CA ILE A 104 -1.67 -6.85 -2.75
C ILE A 104 -2.41 -6.07 -1.69
N GLY A 105 -3.66 -5.74 -1.94
CA GLY A 105 -4.55 -5.03 -1.05
C GLY A 105 -5.22 -3.83 -1.70
N GLN A 106 -5.79 -2.97 -0.87
CA GLN A 106 -6.47 -1.76 -1.31
C GLN A 106 -5.47 -0.62 -1.48
N LYS A 107 -5.38 -0.08 -2.68
CA LYS A 107 -4.49 1.05 -3.01
C LYS A 107 -5.09 1.91 -4.12
N ARG A 108 -4.43 3.02 -4.41
CA ARG A 108 -4.79 3.82 -5.59
C ARG A 108 -4.47 3.03 -6.85
N VAL A 109 -5.45 3.01 -7.76
CA VAL A 109 -5.26 2.45 -9.10
C VAL A 109 -4.27 3.31 -9.86
N PRO A 110 -3.21 2.74 -10.49
CA PRO A 110 -2.17 3.49 -11.20
C PRO A 110 -2.66 3.98 -12.56
N PHE A 111 -3.65 4.89 -12.57
CA PHE A 111 -4.29 5.36 -13.80
C PHE A 111 -3.86 6.77 -14.22
N THR A 112 -3.68 7.71 -13.27
CA THR A 112 -3.30 9.09 -13.59
C THR A 112 -2.23 9.62 -12.66
N ILE A 113 -1.39 10.53 -13.16
CA ILE A 113 -0.35 11.20 -12.36
C ILE A 113 -0.97 12.00 -11.22
N ASP A 114 -2.10 12.68 -11.46
CA ASP A 114 -2.80 13.47 -10.44
C ASP A 114 -3.38 12.61 -9.30
N ALA A 115 -3.71 11.34 -9.57
CA ALA A 115 -4.16 10.42 -8.53
C ALA A 115 -3.05 10.11 -7.51
N HIS A 116 -1.79 10.12 -7.93
CA HIS A 116 -0.65 9.81 -7.09
C HIS A 116 -0.15 10.99 -6.26
N ARG A 117 -0.52 12.22 -6.60
CA ARG A 117 -0.12 13.40 -5.82
C ARG A 117 -0.85 13.45 -4.49
N SER A 118 -0.09 13.58 -3.42
CA SER A 118 -0.63 13.85 -2.09
C SER A 118 -1.36 15.19 -2.03
N PRO A 119 -2.35 15.36 -1.16
CA PRO A 119 -3.08 16.63 -1.02
C PRO A 119 -2.19 17.86 -0.79
N HIS A 120 -1.04 17.69 -0.12
CA HIS A 120 -0.07 18.78 0.12
C HIS A 120 0.84 19.07 -1.08
N GLN A 121 0.82 18.24 -2.12
CA GLN A 121 1.56 18.44 -3.37
C GLN A 121 0.70 19.02 -4.50
N GLN A 122 -0.57 19.33 -4.21
CA GLN A 122 -1.49 19.91 -5.16
C GLN A 122 -1.33 21.43 -5.21
N TYR A 123 -1.33 21.99 -6.41
CA TYR A 123 -1.23 23.43 -6.62
C TYR A 123 -2.53 24.18 -6.25
N PHE A 124 -3.67 23.49 -6.31
CA PHE A 124 -4.99 24.07 -6.02
C PHE A 124 -5.64 23.37 -4.83
N ALA A 125 -6.53 24.09 -4.13
CA ALA A 125 -7.29 23.56 -3.01
C ALA A 125 -8.16 22.36 -3.40
N ASN A 126 -8.65 22.32 -4.62
CA ASN A 126 -9.43 21.23 -5.19
C ASN A 126 -8.73 20.61 -6.40
N ARG A 127 -8.88 19.30 -6.58
CA ARG A 127 -8.49 18.62 -7.82
C ARG A 127 -9.41 19.06 -8.95
N SER A 128 -8.92 18.97 -10.19
CA SER A 128 -9.75 19.21 -11.37
C SER A 128 -10.95 18.25 -11.38
N PHE A 129 -12.02 18.63 -12.04
CA PHE A 129 -13.22 17.80 -12.16
C PHE A 129 -12.91 16.45 -12.80
N ILE A 130 -12.12 16.43 -13.86
CA ILE A 130 -11.67 15.20 -14.55
C ILE A 130 -10.86 14.31 -13.62
N ALA A 131 -9.93 14.88 -12.84
CA ALA A 131 -9.14 14.12 -11.89
C ALA A 131 -9.97 13.54 -10.74
N LYS A 132 -11.07 14.21 -10.35
CA LYS A 132 -12.03 13.66 -9.37
C LYS A 132 -12.83 12.50 -9.93
N GLN A 133 -13.29 12.58 -11.17
CA GLN A 133 -14.11 11.55 -11.79
C GLN A 133 -13.32 10.30 -12.18
N MET A 134 -12.11 10.48 -12.71
CA MET A 134 -11.34 9.39 -13.31
C MET A 134 -10.07 9.01 -12.53
N GLY A 135 -9.55 9.89 -11.69
CA GLY A 135 -8.21 9.74 -11.11
C GLY A 135 -8.16 9.43 -9.62
N SER A 136 -9.30 9.42 -8.93
CA SER A 136 -9.33 9.25 -7.47
C SER A 136 -9.68 7.82 -7.02
N LEU A 137 -9.68 6.88 -7.94
CA LEU A 137 -10.11 5.52 -7.68
C LEU A 137 -9.09 4.80 -6.80
N ARG A 138 -9.56 4.35 -5.65
CA ARG A 138 -8.91 3.34 -4.84
C ARG A 138 -9.72 2.06 -4.93
N ASP A 139 -9.02 0.95 -5.03
CA ASP A 139 -9.67 -0.34 -5.17
C ASP A 139 -8.80 -1.45 -4.59
N ALA A 140 -9.43 -2.55 -4.23
CA ALA A 140 -8.76 -3.76 -3.81
C ALA A 140 -8.27 -4.53 -5.03
N GLY A 141 -7.02 -4.98 -4.99
CA GLY A 141 -6.42 -5.70 -6.11
C GLY A 141 -4.98 -6.11 -5.87
N ALA A 142 -4.36 -6.53 -6.94
CA ALA A 142 -2.95 -6.89 -6.97
C ALA A 142 -2.25 -6.18 -8.13
N THR A 143 -1.05 -5.65 -7.87
CA THR A 143 -0.22 -5.01 -8.89
C THR A 143 1.19 -5.57 -8.89
N VAL A 144 1.79 -5.61 -10.07
CA VAL A 144 3.20 -5.93 -10.26
C VAL A 144 3.85 -4.71 -10.88
N LYS A 145 4.92 -4.25 -10.27
CA LYS A 145 5.69 -3.09 -10.73
C LYS A 145 7.13 -3.50 -10.99
N TYR A 146 7.64 -3.08 -12.14
CA TYR A 146 9.05 -3.17 -12.49
C TYR A 146 9.67 -1.78 -12.52
N LYS A 147 10.80 -1.59 -11.85
CA LYS A 147 11.54 -0.33 -11.78
C LYS A 147 12.92 -0.48 -12.37
N GLN A 148 13.18 0.13 -13.50
CA GLN A 148 14.52 0.21 -14.08
C GLN A 148 15.26 1.41 -13.49
N LYS A 149 16.42 1.16 -12.85
CA LYS A 149 17.24 2.22 -12.23
C LYS A 149 18.49 2.53 -13.03
N GLU A 150 19.00 1.56 -13.77
CA GLU A 150 20.23 1.68 -14.54
C GLU A 150 19.93 1.98 -16.01
N GLY A 151 20.69 2.86 -16.63
CA GLY A 151 20.46 3.30 -18.00
C GLY A 151 19.33 4.32 -18.09
N PHE A 152 18.35 4.08 -18.95
CA PHE A 152 17.15 4.92 -19.07
C PHE A 152 16.16 4.55 -17.95
N PRO A 153 15.90 5.47 -16.98
CA PRO A 153 15.02 5.16 -15.87
C PRO A 153 13.56 5.14 -16.32
N PHE A 154 12.87 4.02 -16.11
CA PHE A 154 11.43 3.89 -16.32
C PHE A 154 10.79 2.95 -15.32
N ASP A 155 9.50 3.15 -15.08
CA ASP A 155 8.66 2.33 -14.23
C ASP A 155 7.48 1.81 -15.04
N ILE A 156 7.23 0.51 -15.00
CA ILE A 156 6.03 -0.11 -15.56
C ILE A 156 5.26 -0.76 -14.42
N GLU A 157 3.98 -0.46 -14.32
CA GLU A 157 3.07 -1.08 -13.35
C GLU A 157 1.85 -1.63 -14.07
N ALA A 158 1.53 -2.90 -13.81
CA ALA A 158 0.32 -3.57 -14.26
C ALA A 158 -0.42 -4.16 -13.07
N GLY A 159 -1.75 -4.18 -13.11
CA GLY A 159 -2.54 -4.67 -12.01
C GLY A 159 -3.94 -5.13 -12.39
N LEU A 160 -4.49 -5.96 -11.53
CA LEU A 160 -5.87 -6.42 -11.57
C LEU A 160 -6.58 -5.88 -10.31
N PHE A 161 -7.75 -5.30 -10.51
CA PHE A 161 -8.56 -4.68 -9.46
C PHE A 161 -10.00 -5.18 -9.55
N SER A 162 -10.67 -5.19 -8.40
CA SER A 162 -12.06 -5.66 -8.30
C SER A 162 -13.07 -4.76 -8.99
N GLY A 163 -12.77 -3.48 -9.21
CA GLY A 163 -13.70 -2.53 -9.83
C GLY A 163 -14.79 -2.00 -8.91
N SER A 164 -14.83 -2.45 -7.65
CA SER A 164 -15.87 -2.11 -6.66
C SER A 164 -15.62 -0.79 -5.93
N GLY A 165 -14.40 -0.23 -6.03
CA GLY A 165 -14.01 0.96 -5.30
C GLY A 165 -13.90 0.72 -3.79
N LEU A 166 -14.22 1.77 -2.98
CA LEU A 166 -14.10 1.71 -1.52
C LEU A 166 -15.33 1.17 -0.81
N THR A 167 -16.49 1.16 -1.44
CA THR A 167 -17.79 1.02 -0.78
C THR A 167 -18.46 -0.34 -0.98
N GLU A 168 -18.16 -1.06 -2.05
CA GLU A 168 -18.88 -2.28 -2.43
C GLU A 168 -17.94 -3.49 -2.58
N GLN A 169 -17.18 -3.81 -1.53
CA GLN A 169 -16.23 -4.93 -1.55
C GLN A 169 -16.88 -6.32 -1.33
N LYS A 170 -18.21 -6.41 -1.28
CA LYS A 170 -18.94 -7.64 -0.96
C LYS A 170 -19.31 -8.52 -2.18
N GLY A 171 -19.07 -8.04 -3.39
CA GLY A 171 -19.43 -8.77 -4.61
C GLY A 171 -18.35 -9.76 -5.06
N TRP A 172 -18.78 -10.88 -5.64
CA TRP A 172 -17.94 -11.75 -6.44
C TRP A 172 -18.00 -11.26 -7.90
N HIS A 173 -16.85 -11.12 -8.53
CA HIS A 173 -16.74 -10.65 -9.92
C HIS A 173 -16.08 -11.70 -10.79
#